data_a9cbb0ddf1572ec88f346fac986a5e3d
#
_entry.id   a9cbb0ddf1572ec88f346fac986a5e3d
#
_cell.length_a   1.000
_cell.length_b   1.000
_cell.length_c   1.000
_cell.angle_alpha   90.00
_cell.angle_beta   90.00
_cell.angle_gamma   90.00
#
_symmetry.space_group_name_H-M   'P 1'
#
loop_
_entity.id
_entity.type
_entity.pdbx_description
1 polymer ?
#
loop_
_entity_poly.entity_id
_entity_poly.type
_entity_poly.pdbx_seq_one_letter_code
_entity_poly.pdbx_strand_id
1 'polypeptide(L)'
;MKHSISIKTINGVLSISDFKAQRVSKSDVIGVVLQTETIGMVISLDQWNEIWCSDRNRKAFNKECGEAEALQTLSGLELTRNIVKQNEEDGESMTAAMRCWQYKKGNLQWYLPSLYELGTIIAYRDELNEVLEMLDADQFDEDDWGWSSSEGGSWHAWLVSFGNGNFSSSSECSSCVVRAVSAFSPLQRGDFSSPSENGNCSPFTEESAIEYLRQLGYTGELTKKINV
;
A
#
# COMPACT_ATOMS: atom_id res chain seq x y z
N MET A 1 3.55 -3.16 20.54
CA MET A 1 4.17 -3.57 19.24
C MET A 1 5.18 -2.52 18.84
N LYS A 2 6.37 -2.95 18.37
CA LYS A 2 7.36 -1.99 17.86
C LYS A 2 6.92 -1.49 16.47
N HIS A 3 6.77 -0.19 16.33
CA HIS A 3 6.52 0.45 15.04
C HIS A 3 7.40 1.69 14.90
N SER A 4 7.50 2.23 13.70
CA SER A 4 8.13 3.52 13.44
C SER A 4 7.40 4.25 12.32
N ILE A 5 7.28 5.56 12.48
CA ILE A 5 6.77 6.46 11.45
C ILE A 5 7.92 7.36 11.00
N SER A 6 8.08 7.49 9.68
CA SER A 6 9.12 8.29 9.06
C SER A 6 8.62 8.90 7.75
N ILE A 7 9.40 9.76 7.13
CA ILE A 7 9.00 10.51 5.95
C ILE A 7 9.81 10.02 4.75
N LYS A 8 9.12 9.56 3.71
CA LYS A 8 9.72 9.23 2.42
C LYS A 8 9.83 10.50 1.57
N THR A 9 11.05 10.81 1.18
CA THR A 9 11.36 11.92 0.26
C THR A 9 11.96 11.39 -1.03
N ILE A 10 12.14 12.26 -2.02
CA ILE A 10 12.86 11.93 -3.27
C ILE A 10 14.30 11.48 -3.03
N ASN A 11 14.91 11.92 -1.91
CA ASN A 11 16.31 11.64 -1.56
C ASN A 11 16.48 10.49 -0.56
N GLY A 12 15.40 9.88 -0.09
CA GLY A 12 15.48 8.78 0.87
C GLY A 12 14.40 8.82 1.95
N VAL A 13 14.64 8.15 3.05
CA VAL A 13 13.74 8.12 4.21
C VAL A 13 14.39 8.85 5.37
N LEU A 14 13.67 9.77 5.97
CA LEU A 14 14.11 10.59 7.11
C LEU A 14 13.23 10.31 8.32
N SER A 15 13.84 10.33 9.51
CA SER A 15 13.05 10.46 10.72
C SER A 15 12.32 11.81 10.77
N ILE A 16 11.25 11.91 11.53
CA ILE A 16 10.51 13.17 11.70
C ILE A 16 11.44 14.27 12.25
N SER A 17 12.34 13.92 13.17
CA SER A 17 13.33 14.85 13.73
C SER A 17 14.32 15.35 12.69
N ASP A 18 14.85 14.45 11.84
CA ASP A 18 15.79 14.81 10.77
C ASP A 18 15.11 15.66 9.69
N PHE A 19 13.87 15.34 9.33
CA PHE A 19 13.08 16.14 8.39
C PHE A 19 12.95 17.58 8.87
N LYS A 20 12.58 17.78 10.14
CA LYS A 20 12.49 19.10 10.76
C LYS A 20 13.84 19.81 10.82
N ALA A 21 14.91 19.11 11.20
CA ALA A 21 16.24 19.68 11.36
C ALA A 21 16.87 20.10 10.02
N GLN A 22 16.69 19.30 8.98
CA GLN A 22 17.26 19.55 7.64
C GLN A 22 16.45 20.55 6.81
N ARG A 23 15.28 20.98 7.28
CA ARG A 23 14.37 21.90 6.57
C ARG A 23 14.06 21.46 5.15
N VAL A 24 13.82 20.16 4.97
CA VAL A 24 13.48 19.58 3.67
C VAL A 24 12.16 20.17 3.16
N SER A 25 12.10 20.47 1.88
CA SER A 25 10.87 21.00 1.28
C SER A 25 9.74 19.97 1.31
N LYS A 26 8.54 20.41 1.65
CA LYS A 26 7.34 19.55 1.59
C LYS A 26 7.08 19.06 0.15
N SER A 27 7.48 19.80 -0.87
CA SER A 27 7.38 19.37 -2.28
C SER A 27 8.21 18.12 -2.60
N ASP A 28 9.25 17.85 -1.82
CA ASP A 28 10.14 16.70 -2.01
C ASP A 28 9.62 15.44 -1.27
N VAL A 29 8.54 15.60 -0.52
CA VAL A 29 7.93 14.47 0.21
C VAL A 29 7.08 13.64 -0.72
N ILE A 30 7.32 12.33 -0.71
CA ILE A 30 6.57 11.34 -1.50
C ILE A 30 5.41 10.77 -0.68
N GLY A 31 5.62 10.50 0.61
CA GLY A 31 4.60 9.94 1.49
C GLY A 31 5.12 9.72 2.91
N VAL A 32 4.26 9.19 3.76
CA VAL A 32 4.59 8.81 5.14
C VAL A 32 4.85 7.31 5.20
N VAL A 33 5.96 6.90 5.79
CA VAL A 33 6.31 5.49 5.99
C VAL A 33 5.78 5.02 7.33
N LEU A 34 4.97 3.98 7.31
CA LEU A 34 4.62 3.19 8.49
C LEU A 34 5.36 1.85 8.40
N GLN A 35 6.21 1.56 9.39
CA GLN A 35 6.90 0.29 9.52
C GLN A 35 6.47 -0.37 10.83
N THR A 36 5.92 -1.56 10.75
CA THR A 36 5.60 -2.43 11.88
C THR A 36 6.50 -3.68 11.88
N GLU A 37 6.26 -4.62 12.78
CA GLU A 37 6.98 -5.89 12.81
C GLU A 37 6.62 -6.79 11.61
N THR A 38 5.42 -6.62 11.05
CA THR A 38 4.89 -7.50 10.00
C THR A 38 4.89 -6.88 8.61
N ILE A 39 4.62 -5.59 8.50
CA ILE A 39 4.54 -4.89 7.22
C ILE A 39 5.22 -3.53 7.28
N GLY A 40 5.71 -3.11 6.11
CA GLY A 40 6.16 -1.75 5.86
C GLY A 40 5.50 -1.18 4.63
N MET A 41 5.03 0.05 4.71
CA MET A 41 4.38 0.73 3.60
C MET A 41 4.66 2.22 3.58
N VAL A 42 4.62 2.80 2.39
CA VAL A 42 4.54 4.24 2.18
C VAL A 42 3.08 4.58 1.94
N ILE A 43 2.53 5.52 2.70
CA ILE A 43 1.16 6.01 2.62
C ILE A 43 1.17 7.30 1.81
N SER A 44 0.26 7.44 0.84
CA SER A 44 0.14 8.66 0.01
C SER A 44 -0.24 9.88 0.87
N LEU A 45 0.17 11.07 0.44
CA LEU A 45 -0.22 12.34 1.05
C LEU A 45 -1.64 12.75 0.66
N ASP A 46 -2.08 12.30 -0.52
CA ASP A 46 -3.36 12.63 -1.12
C ASP A 46 -4.36 11.50 -0.88
N GLN A 47 -5.64 11.84 -0.81
CA GLN A 47 -6.76 10.91 -0.79
C GLN A 47 -7.87 11.37 -1.74
N TRP A 48 -8.78 10.46 -2.07
CA TRP A 48 -9.86 10.69 -3.02
C TRP A 48 -11.14 10.01 -2.54
N ASN A 49 -12.25 10.35 -3.18
CA ASN A 49 -13.52 9.61 -3.04
C ASN A 49 -13.82 8.94 -4.37
N GLU A 50 -13.89 7.62 -4.39
CA GLU A 50 -14.16 6.83 -5.59
C GLU A 50 -15.12 5.68 -5.28
N ILE A 51 -15.81 5.21 -6.30
CA ILE A 51 -16.52 3.93 -6.24
C ILE A 51 -15.50 2.79 -6.35
N TRP A 52 -15.84 1.64 -5.79
CA TRP A 52 -14.98 0.46 -5.91
C TRP A 52 -15.10 -0.16 -7.30
N CYS A 53 -16.34 -0.32 -7.81
CA CYS A 53 -16.66 -0.77 -9.17
C CYS A 53 -18.06 -0.29 -9.58
N SER A 54 -18.30 -0.01 -10.87
CA SER A 54 -19.62 0.42 -11.38
C SER A 54 -20.43 -0.73 -11.95
N ASP A 55 -19.81 -1.80 -12.46
CA ASP A 55 -20.52 -2.92 -13.08
C ASP A 55 -21.06 -3.91 -12.05
N ARG A 56 -22.39 -3.95 -11.94
CA ARG A 56 -23.12 -4.86 -11.06
C ARG A 56 -23.27 -6.28 -11.62
N ASN A 57 -22.89 -6.54 -12.85
CA ASN A 57 -23.07 -7.85 -13.51
C ASN A 57 -21.74 -8.58 -13.73
N ARG A 58 -20.63 -8.05 -13.25
CA ARG A 58 -19.31 -8.64 -13.39
C ARG A 58 -19.13 -9.91 -12.56
N LYS A 59 -18.14 -10.70 -12.90
CA LYS A 59 -17.61 -11.73 -12.00
C LYS A 59 -16.67 -11.10 -10.98
N ALA A 60 -16.44 -11.81 -9.88
CA ALA A 60 -15.44 -11.40 -8.89
C ALA A 60 -14.06 -11.21 -9.55
N PHE A 61 -13.36 -10.14 -9.20
CA PHE A 61 -12.00 -9.87 -9.67
C PHE A 61 -10.97 -10.74 -8.94
N ASN A 62 -11.26 -10.97 -7.66
CA ASN A 62 -10.47 -11.77 -6.76
C ASN A 62 -11.35 -12.83 -6.11
N LYS A 63 -10.76 -13.66 -5.26
CA LYS A 63 -11.54 -14.58 -4.44
C LYS A 63 -12.34 -13.77 -3.43
N GLU A 64 -13.67 -13.87 -3.50
CA GLU A 64 -14.56 -13.38 -2.45
C GLU A 64 -14.22 -14.06 -1.12
N CYS A 65 -14.10 -13.30 -0.05
CA CYS A 65 -13.66 -13.80 1.25
C CYS A 65 -14.40 -13.15 2.41
N GLY A 66 -14.54 -13.90 3.50
CA GLY A 66 -15.00 -13.36 4.78
C GLY A 66 -13.93 -12.48 5.43
N GLU A 67 -14.30 -11.72 6.46
CA GLU A 67 -13.42 -10.81 7.20
C GLU A 67 -12.11 -11.48 7.64
N ALA A 68 -12.21 -12.64 8.30
CA ALA A 68 -11.04 -13.37 8.81
C ALA A 68 -10.06 -13.79 7.70
N GLU A 69 -10.54 -14.13 6.51
CA GLU A 69 -9.72 -14.48 5.35
C GLU A 69 -9.13 -13.22 4.69
N ALA A 70 -9.91 -12.14 4.58
CA ALA A 70 -9.44 -10.86 4.07
C ALA A 70 -8.27 -10.30 4.89
N LEU A 71 -8.31 -10.48 6.21
CA LEU A 71 -7.25 -10.08 7.14
C LEU A 71 -5.98 -10.95 7.04
N GLN A 72 -6.00 -12.07 6.34
CA GLN A 72 -4.80 -12.88 6.08
C GLN A 72 -4.01 -12.40 4.84
N THR A 73 -4.61 -11.54 4.02
CA THR A 73 -3.94 -10.97 2.84
C THR A 73 -3.09 -9.79 3.25
N LEU A 74 -1.78 -10.01 3.41
CA LEU A 74 -0.82 -9.03 3.92
C LEU A 74 -0.54 -7.86 2.98
N SER A 75 -0.81 -8.00 1.66
CA SER A 75 -0.58 -6.94 0.67
C SER A 75 -1.70 -6.90 -0.36
N GLY A 76 -2.18 -5.69 -0.66
CA GLY A 76 -3.19 -5.42 -1.67
C GLY A 76 -2.66 -5.31 -3.11
N LEU A 77 -1.35 -5.43 -3.32
CA LEU A 77 -0.72 -5.20 -4.64
C LEU A 77 -1.28 -6.12 -5.72
N GLU A 78 -1.32 -7.44 -5.47
CA GLU A 78 -1.87 -8.41 -6.44
C GLU A 78 -3.38 -8.25 -6.60
N LEU A 79 -4.11 -8.01 -5.51
CA LEU A 79 -5.55 -7.75 -5.56
C LEU A 79 -5.84 -6.53 -6.45
N THR A 80 -5.13 -5.43 -6.24
CA THR A 80 -5.25 -4.21 -7.05
C THR A 80 -4.94 -4.47 -8.51
N ARG A 81 -3.87 -5.22 -8.81
CA ARG A 81 -3.48 -5.55 -10.19
C ARG A 81 -4.60 -6.30 -10.92
N ASN A 82 -5.22 -7.28 -10.27
CA ASN A 82 -6.33 -8.04 -10.86
C ASN A 82 -7.55 -7.15 -11.13
N ILE A 83 -7.91 -6.27 -10.17
CA ILE A 83 -9.02 -5.32 -10.30
C ILE A 83 -8.76 -4.36 -11.47
N VAL A 84 -7.57 -3.76 -11.53
CA VAL A 84 -7.20 -2.81 -12.59
C VAL A 84 -7.25 -3.45 -13.97
N LYS A 85 -6.67 -4.65 -14.10
CA LYS A 85 -6.68 -5.39 -15.37
C LYS A 85 -8.10 -5.63 -15.86
N GLN A 86 -8.99 -6.09 -14.99
CA GLN A 86 -10.38 -6.36 -15.37
C GLN A 86 -11.13 -5.08 -15.67
N ASN A 87 -10.95 -4.02 -14.87
CA ASN A 87 -11.59 -2.73 -15.11
C ASN A 87 -11.18 -2.11 -16.46
N GLU A 88 -9.92 -2.29 -16.88
CA GLU A 88 -9.45 -1.85 -18.20
C GLU A 88 -10.10 -2.66 -19.32
N GLU A 89 -10.24 -3.99 -19.15
CA GLU A 89 -10.90 -4.88 -20.11
C GLU A 89 -12.41 -4.55 -20.24
N ASP A 90 -13.06 -4.19 -19.13
CA ASP A 90 -14.49 -3.85 -19.07
C ASP A 90 -14.79 -2.40 -19.49
N GLY A 91 -13.74 -1.59 -19.71
CA GLY A 91 -13.87 -0.17 -20.07
C GLY A 91 -14.43 0.70 -18.93
N GLU A 92 -14.18 0.31 -17.68
CA GLU A 92 -14.59 1.06 -16.50
C GLU A 92 -13.98 2.48 -16.48
N SER A 93 -14.75 3.41 -15.93
CA SER A 93 -14.24 4.72 -15.55
C SER A 93 -13.30 4.62 -14.35
N MET A 94 -12.89 5.75 -13.78
CA MET A 94 -12.03 5.76 -12.62
C MET A 94 -12.67 5.04 -11.42
N THR A 95 -11.99 4.02 -10.90
CA THR A 95 -12.38 3.25 -9.70
C THR A 95 -11.31 3.38 -8.61
N ALA A 96 -11.62 2.95 -7.40
CA ALA A 96 -10.69 3.00 -6.26
C ALA A 96 -9.31 2.39 -6.59
N ALA A 97 -9.31 1.20 -7.18
CA ALA A 97 -8.07 0.52 -7.56
C ALA A 97 -7.32 1.26 -8.68
N MET A 98 -8.02 1.73 -9.72
CA MET A 98 -7.42 2.50 -10.81
C MET A 98 -6.85 3.83 -10.33
N ARG A 99 -7.54 4.51 -9.40
CA ARG A 99 -7.03 5.75 -8.79
C ARG A 99 -5.68 5.55 -8.12
N CYS A 100 -5.54 4.51 -7.30
CA CYS A 100 -4.28 4.18 -6.64
C CYS A 100 -3.21 3.75 -7.65
N TRP A 101 -3.54 2.90 -8.62
CA TRP A 101 -2.61 2.39 -9.61
C TRP A 101 -2.02 3.45 -10.53
N GLN A 102 -2.85 4.44 -10.88
CA GLN A 102 -2.47 5.56 -11.75
C GLN A 102 -1.81 6.71 -10.99
N TYR A 103 -1.81 6.69 -9.66
CA TYR A 103 -1.16 7.73 -8.87
C TYR A 103 0.35 7.76 -9.13
N LYS A 104 0.89 8.96 -9.41
CA LYS A 104 2.29 9.16 -9.80
C LYS A 104 2.97 10.14 -8.86
N LYS A 105 3.50 9.61 -7.76
CA LYS A 105 4.34 10.38 -6.84
C LYS A 105 5.59 9.57 -6.50
N GLY A 106 6.75 10.12 -6.78
CA GLY A 106 8.00 9.38 -6.70
C GLY A 106 8.05 8.19 -7.70
N ASN A 107 9.08 7.37 -7.59
CA ASN A 107 9.25 6.16 -8.39
C ASN A 107 8.70 4.94 -7.64
N LEU A 108 7.46 5.01 -7.17
CA LEU A 108 6.82 3.95 -6.40
C LEU A 108 5.68 3.30 -7.20
N GLN A 109 5.47 2.00 -6.97
CA GLN A 109 4.28 1.32 -7.43
C GLN A 109 3.20 1.49 -6.35
N TRP A 110 2.23 2.33 -6.65
CA TRP A 110 1.09 2.58 -5.77
C TRP A 110 -0.05 1.60 -6.03
N TYR A 111 -0.78 1.24 -4.98
CA TYR A 111 -1.90 0.31 -5.04
C TYR A 111 -2.92 0.58 -3.93
N LEU A 112 -4.12 0.03 -4.07
CA LEU A 112 -5.17 0.08 -3.05
C LEU A 112 -4.83 -0.93 -1.94
N PRO A 113 -4.72 -0.51 -0.67
CA PRO A 113 -4.32 -1.41 0.41
C PRO A 113 -5.29 -2.59 0.58
N SER A 114 -4.79 -3.74 1.04
CA SER A 114 -5.64 -4.83 1.51
C SER A 114 -6.41 -4.42 2.79
N LEU A 115 -7.39 -5.22 3.20
CA LEU A 115 -8.09 -4.99 4.47
C LEU A 115 -7.12 -4.98 5.66
N TYR A 116 -6.12 -5.88 5.64
CA TYR A 116 -5.08 -5.96 6.66
C TYR A 116 -4.19 -4.71 6.69
N GLU A 117 -3.73 -4.25 5.53
CA GLU A 117 -2.90 -3.04 5.43
C GLU A 117 -3.66 -1.80 5.89
N LEU A 118 -4.90 -1.63 5.43
CA LEU A 118 -5.73 -0.48 5.81
C LEU A 118 -6.08 -0.50 7.30
N GLY A 119 -6.46 -1.65 7.85
CA GLY A 119 -6.70 -1.82 9.28
C GLY A 119 -5.44 -1.51 10.11
N THR A 120 -4.26 -1.92 9.62
CA THR A 120 -2.98 -1.58 10.26
C THR A 120 -2.73 -0.07 10.22
N ILE A 121 -2.99 0.62 9.11
CA ILE A 121 -2.87 2.08 9.00
C ILE A 121 -3.76 2.76 10.06
N ILE A 122 -5.01 2.36 10.14
CA ILE A 122 -5.98 3.00 11.05
C ILE A 122 -5.65 2.72 12.52
N ALA A 123 -5.02 1.61 12.83
CA ALA A 123 -4.52 1.35 14.19
C ALA A 123 -3.46 2.39 14.66
N TYR A 124 -2.82 3.10 13.74
CA TYR A 124 -1.84 4.17 14.00
C TYR A 124 -2.31 5.54 13.48
N ARG A 125 -3.62 5.70 13.26
CA ARG A 125 -4.23 6.90 12.66
C ARG A 125 -3.79 8.19 13.30
N ASP A 126 -3.85 8.28 14.62
CA ASP A 126 -3.60 9.54 15.35
C ASP A 126 -2.14 9.98 15.17
N GLU A 127 -1.19 9.05 15.30
CA GLU A 127 0.23 9.34 15.07
C GLU A 127 0.52 9.70 13.60
N LEU A 128 -0.19 9.05 12.65
CA LEU A 128 -0.08 9.35 11.23
C LEU A 128 -0.66 10.74 10.91
N ASN A 129 -1.80 11.09 11.50
CA ASN A 129 -2.44 12.39 11.30
C ASN A 129 -1.55 13.55 11.81
N GLU A 130 -0.83 13.38 12.94
CA GLU A 130 0.15 14.37 13.39
C GLU A 130 1.24 14.66 12.33
N VAL A 131 1.69 13.61 11.63
CA VAL A 131 2.70 13.76 10.59
C VAL A 131 2.10 14.34 9.31
N LEU A 132 0.91 13.89 8.92
CA LEU A 132 0.19 14.38 7.75
C LEU A 132 -0.16 15.87 7.90
N GLU A 133 -0.63 16.31 9.08
CA GLU A 133 -0.88 17.72 9.39
C GLU A 133 0.41 18.55 9.26
N MET A 134 1.52 18.08 9.81
CA MET A 134 2.82 18.74 9.68
C MET A 134 3.24 18.91 8.21
N LEU A 135 2.83 18.00 7.35
CA LEU A 135 3.14 17.99 5.91
C LEU A 135 2.13 18.77 5.07
N ASP A 136 1.06 19.35 5.65
CA ASP A 136 -0.11 19.94 4.97
C ASP A 136 -0.79 18.95 4.02
N ALA A 137 -0.87 17.67 4.43
CA ALA A 137 -1.44 16.56 3.66
C ALA A 137 -2.83 16.18 4.19
N ASP A 138 -3.59 15.43 3.37
CA ASP A 138 -4.89 14.94 3.75
C ASP A 138 -4.79 14.02 4.98
N GLN A 139 -5.62 14.25 5.99
CA GLN A 139 -5.69 13.44 7.20
C GLN A 139 -6.75 12.34 7.06
N PHE A 140 -6.70 11.35 7.95
CA PHE A 140 -7.76 10.36 8.11
C PHE A 140 -8.85 10.94 9.01
N ASP A 141 -9.98 11.35 8.43
CA ASP A 141 -11.11 11.89 9.18
C ASP A 141 -11.88 10.75 9.88
N GLU A 142 -12.28 10.95 11.14
CA GLU A 142 -12.96 9.92 11.93
C GLU A 142 -14.37 9.58 11.43
N ASP A 143 -15.00 10.46 10.68
CA ASP A 143 -16.31 10.23 10.08
C ASP A 143 -16.25 9.42 8.77
N ASP A 144 -15.04 9.21 8.24
CA ASP A 144 -14.82 8.55 6.96
C ASP A 144 -14.71 7.02 7.06
N TRP A 145 -15.00 6.38 5.91
CA TRP A 145 -14.75 4.98 5.64
C TRP A 145 -13.84 4.83 4.42
N GLY A 146 -12.82 4.00 4.53
CA GLY A 146 -11.86 3.77 3.46
C GLY A 146 -12.05 2.43 2.76
N TRP A 147 -11.98 2.41 1.43
CA TRP A 147 -11.96 1.19 0.63
C TRP A 147 -10.67 0.41 0.78
N SER A 148 -10.79 -0.92 0.88
CA SER A 148 -9.68 -1.85 0.67
C SER A 148 -9.77 -2.53 -0.70
N SER A 149 -8.71 -3.20 -1.12
CA SER A 149 -8.71 -4.05 -2.32
C SER A 149 -9.31 -5.45 -2.09
N SER A 150 -9.73 -5.76 -0.86
CA SER A 150 -10.30 -7.06 -0.50
C SER A 150 -11.78 -7.12 -0.89
N GLU A 151 -12.15 -8.14 -1.67
CA GLU A 151 -13.52 -8.37 -2.13
C GLU A 151 -14.29 -9.17 -1.10
N GLY A 152 -15.48 -8.69 -0.68
CA GLY A 152 -16.21 -9.25 0.44
C GLY A 152 -17.16 -10.39 0.06
N GLY A 153 -17.93 -10.23 -0.95
CA GLY A 153 -18.94 -11.16 -1.44
C GLY A 153 -19.61 -10.56 -2.64
N SER A 154 -20.63 -11.20 -3.19
CA SER A 154 -21.29 -10.72 -4.41
C SER A 154 -21.61 -9.23 -4.31
N TRP A 155 -20.94 -8.39 -5.09
CA TRP A 155 -21.15 -6.94 -5.19
C TRP A 155 -20.73 -6.11 -3.97
N HIS A 156 -19.92 -6.66 -3.07
CA HIS A 156 -19.45 -6.00 -1.86
C HIS A 156 -17.93 -6.06 -1.77
N ALA A 157 -17.32 -4.95 -1.35
CA ALA A 157 -15.92 -4.87 -0.98
C ALA A 157 -15.77 -4.50 0.50
N TRP A 158 -14.65 -4.90 1.08
CA TRP A 158 -14.31 -4.59 2.46
C TRP A 158 -13.81 -3.16 2.62
N LEU A 159 -14.20 -2.54 3.70
CA LEU A 159 -13.81 -1.19 4.08
C LEU A 159 -13.55 -1.09 5.59
N VAL A 160 -12.85 -0.02 5.98
CA VAL A 160 -12.47 0.25 7.38
C VAL A 160 -12.98 1.62 7.78
N SER A 161 -13.62 1.72 8.94
CA SER A 161 -13.94 3.00 9.57
C SER A 161 -12.68 3.66 10.08
N PHE A 162 -12.44 4.90 9.71
CA PHE A 162 -11.28 5.67 10.21
C PHE A 162 -11.48 6.11 11.66
N GLY A 163 -12.73 6.23 12.13
CA GLY A 163 -13.04 6.64 13.49
C GLY A 163 -12.71 5.59 14.55
N ASN A 164 -13.11 4.34 14.31
CA ASN A 164 -13.04 3.29 15.33
C ASN A 164 -12.32 2.02 14.87
N GLY A 165 -11.84 1.95 13.63
CA GLY A 165 -11.15 0.79 13.08
C GLY A 165 -12.02 -0.43 12.78
N ASN A 166 -13.35 -0.29 12.86
CA ASN A 166 -14.26 -1.40 12.55
C ASN A 166 -14.21 -1.74 11.06
N PHE A 167 -14.32 -3.04 10.78
CA PHE A 167 -14.46 -3.56 9.42
C PHE A 167 -15.93 -3.68 9.05
N SER A 168 -16.24 -3.38 7.80
CA SER A 168 -17.56 -3.59 7.21
C SER A 168 -17.42 -3.93 5.74
N SER A 169 -18.49 -4.42 5.14
CA SER A 169 -18.58 -4.56 3.68
C SER A 169 -19.70 -3.69 3.15
N SER A 170 -19.49 -3.06 2.01
CA SER A 170 -20.48 -2.18 1.38
C SER A 170 -20.58 -2.45 -0.11
N SER A 171 -21.68 -2.00 -0.69
CA SER A 171 -21.89 -2.06 -2.15
C SER A 171 -20.75 -1.36 -2.87
N GLU A 172 -20.15 -2.02 -3.84
CA GLU A 172 -19.03 -1.54 -4.66
C GLU A 172 -19.34 -0.23 -5.42
N CYS A 173 -20.62 0.07 -5.62
CA CYS A 173 -21.06 1.33 -6.23
C CYS A 173 -21.12 2.50 -5.24
N SER A 174 -20.87 2.27 -3.95
CA SER A 174 -20.78 3.35 -2.96
C SER A 174 -19.48 4.12 -3.14
N SER A 175 -19.52 5.43 -2.90
CA SER A 175 -18.32 6.27 -2.89
C SER A 175 -17.76 6.31 -1.48
N CYS A 176 -16.51 5.89 -1.31
CA CYS A 176 -15.79 5.96 -0.04
C CYS A 176 -14.38 6.50 -0.27
N VAL A 177 -13.70 6.82 0.81
CA VAL A 177 -12.32 7.33 0.76
C VAL A 177 -11.37 6.26 0.21
N VAL A 178 -10.44 6.72 -0.60
CA VAL A 178 -9.38 5.92 -1.21
C VAL A 178 -8.04 6.56 -0.89
N ARG A 179 -7.14 5.80 -0.31
CA ARG A 179 -5.77 6.22 -0.05
C ARG A 179 -4.78 5.18 -0.58
N ALA A 180 -3.88 5.62 -1.44
CA ALA A 180 -2.89 4.73 -2.04
C ALA A 180 -1.78 4.40 -1.06
N VAL A 181 -1.26 3.18 -1.17
CA VAL A 181 -0.06 2.73 -0.47
C VAL A 181 0.95 2.15 -1.45
N SER A 182 2.20 2.07 -1.03
CA SER A 182 3.25 1.37 -1.76
C SER A 182 4.06 0.53 -0.78
N ALA A 183 4.43 -0.70 -1.17
CA ALA A 183 5.22 -1.57 -0.31
C ALA A 183 6.57 -0.92 0.04
N PHE A 184 6.96 -1.00 1.29
CA PHE A 184 8.23 -0.51 1.80
C PHE A 184 8.98 -1.64 2.51
N SER A 185 10.17 -1.97 1.99
CA SER A 185 11.05 -2.93 2.64
C SER A 185 12.12 -2.20 3.45
N PRO A 186 12.28 -2.50 4.75
CA PRO A 186 13.33 -1.91 5.57
C PRO A 186 14.74 -2.27 5.11
N LEU A 187 14.90 -3.27 4.25
CA LEU A 187 16.20 -3.68 3.69
C LEU A 187 16.82 -2.64 2.73
N GLN A 188 16.08 -1.60 2.33
CA GLN A 188 16.66 -0.48 1.57
C GLN A 188 17.37 0.56 2.47
N ARG A 189 17.54 0.28 3.76
CA ARG A 189 18.14 1.22 4.72
C ARG A 189 19.68 1.25 4.71
N GLY A 190 20.37 0.49 3.88
CA GLY A 190 21.77 0.21 4.12
C GLY A 190 22.80 0.32 3.02
N ASP A 191 22.49 0.61 1.76
CA ASP A 191 23.54 0.68 0.72
C ASP A 191 23.26 1.70 -0.40
N PHE A 192 23.13 2.98 -0.03
CA PHE A 192 23.39 4.06 -0.99
C PHE A 192 24.62 4.87 -0.53
N SER A 193 25.77 4.19 -0.45
CA SER A 193 27.01 4.85 -0.75
C SER A 193 27.00 5.14 -2.27
N SER A 194 27.07 6.43 -2.60
CA SER A 194 27.24 7.10 -3.88
C SER A 194 27.19 6.24 -5.16
N PRO A 195 26.44 6.62 -6.19
CA PRO A 195 26.54 5.94 -7.48
C PRO A 195 27.98 6.10 -8.00
N SER A 196 28.72 5.02 -8.05
CA SER A 196 29.87 4.95 -8.95
C SER A 196 29.32 5.05 -10.37
N GLU A 197 29.91 5.96 -11.13
CA GLU A 197 29.63 6.21 -12.55
C GLU A 197 29.97 5.00 -13.43
N ASN A 198 29.26 3.89 -13.26
CA ASN A 198 29.27 2.81 -14.25
C ASN A 198 27.92 2.08 -14.12
N GLY A 199 27.04 2.39 -15.06
CA GLY A 199 25.69 1.83 -15.17
C GLY A 199 25.68 0.32 -15.38
N ASN A 200 25.73 -0.42 -14.29
CA ASN A 200 25.32 -1.81 -14.25
C ASN A 200 24.43 -2.01 -13.01
N CYS A 201 23.12 -1.92 -13.20
CA CYS A 201 22.17 -2.51 -12.27
C CYS A 201 22.50 -4.00 -12.19
N SER A 202 23.13 -4.44 -11.11
CA SER A 202 23.30 -5.86 -10.85
C SER A 202 21.91 -6.49 -10.74
N PRO A 203 21.58 -7.50 -11.56
CA PRO A 203 20.28 -8.15 -11.45
C PRO A 203 20.16 -8.79 -10.07
N PHE A 204 18.98 -8.77 -9.51
CA PHE A 204 18.61 -9.48 -8.28
C PHE A 204 19.05 -10.94 -8.42
N THR A 205 20.10 -11.35 -7.70
CA THR A 205 20.68 -12.69 -7.86
C THR A 205 19.82 -13.73 -7.17
N GLU A 206 19.89 -14.98 -7.65
CA GLU A 206 19.20 -16.13 -7.06
C GLU A 206 19.57 -16.30 -5.57
N GLU A 207 20.83 -16.02 -5.22
CA GLU A 207 21.34 -16.08 -3.85
C GLU A 207 20.72 -15.02 -2.94
N SER A 208 20.51 -13.78 -3.42
CA SER A 208 19.84 -12.73 -2.65
C SER A 208 18.36 -13.03 -2.44
N ALA A 209 17.70 -13.69 -3.40
CA ALA A 209 16.30 -14.15 -3.27
C ALA A 209 16.19 -15.29 -2.24
N ILE A 210 17.11 -16.25 -2.26
CA ILE A 210 17.15 -17.38 -1.33
C ILE A 210 17.38 -16.87 0.10
N GLU A 211 18.33 -15.95 0.29
CA GLU A 211 18.61 -15.36 1.60
C GLU A 211 17.41 -14.59 2.14
N TYR A 212 16.72 -13.82 1.29
CA TYR A 212 15.47 -13.12 1.64
C TYR A 212 14.37 -14.09 2.10
N LEU A 213 14.19 -15.22 1.38
CA LEU A 213 13.20 -16.24 1.77
C LEU A 213 13.57 -16.94 3.09
N ARG A 214 14.85 -17.19 3.35
CA ARG A 214 15.31 -17.74 4.63
C ARG A 214 15.04 -16.78 5.81
N GLN A 215 15.27 -15.49 5.62
CA GLN A 215 14.97 -14.47 6.64
C GLN A 215 13.47 -14.37 6.94
N LEU A 216 12.60 -14.71 5.97
CA LEU A 216 11.16 -14.84 6.15
C LEU A 216 10.74 -16.18 6.79
N GLY A 217 11.69 -17.05 7.17
CA GLY A 217 11.42 -18.34 7.84
C GLY A 217 11.08 -19.49 6.89
N TYR A 218 11.28 -19.33 5.57
CA TYR A 218 11.11 -20.43 4.63
C TYR A 218 12.29 -21.41 4.70
N THR A 219 12.00 -22.69 4.99
CA THR A 219 13.01 -23.76 5.14
C THR A 219 12.93 -24.82 4.03
N GLY A 220 12.21 -24.56 2.94
CA GLY A 220 12.03 -25.49 1.82
C GLY A 220 13.18 -25.49 0.81
N GLU A 221 13.38 -26.61 0.09
CA GLU A 221 14.25 -26.66 -1.09
C GLU A 221 13.61 -25.93 -2.26
N LEU A 222 14.32 -24.94 -2.82
CA LEU A 222 13.91 -24.25 -4.04
C LEU A 222 14.40 -25.02 -5.26
N THR A 223 13.49 -25.70 -5.97
CA THR A 223 13.79 -26.40 -7.22
C THR A 223 13.49 -25.51 -8.41
N LYS A 224 14.49 -25.24 -9.25
CA LYS A 224 14.34 -24.55 -10.53
C LYS A 224 13.75 -25.53 -11.57
N LYS A 225 12.52 -25.31 -12.03
CA LYS A 225 12.02 -25.98 -13.25
C LYS A 225 12.61 -25.27 -14.47
N ILE A 226 13.60 -25.89 -15.10
CA ILE A 226 14.07 -25.47 -16.42
C ILE A 226 13.15 -26.14 -17.43
N ASN A 227 12.29 -25.36 -18.12
CA ASN A 227 11.61 -25.84 -19.31
C ASN A 227 12.63 -25.82 -20.46
N VAL A 228 12.99 -26.99 -20.96
CA VAL A 228 13.77 -27.21 -22.19
C VAL A 228 12.80 -27.17 -23.36
#